data_6b526ee989a7f99abf45536fa31b3db9
#
_entry.id   6b526ee989a7f99abf45536fa31b3db9
#
_cell.length_a   1.000
_cell.length_b   1.000
_cell.length_c   1.000
_cell.angle_alpha   90.00
_cell.angle_beta   90.00
_cell.angle_gamma   90.00
#
_symmetry.space_group_name_H-M   'P 1'
#
loop_
_entity.id
_entity.type
_entity.pdbx_description
1 polymer ?
#
loop_
_entity_poly.entity_id
_entity_poly.type
_entity_poly.pdbx_seq_one_letter_code
_entity_poly.pdbx_strand_id
1 'polypeptide(L)'
;MTYGRLLLGATPLGQPSDASPRLIDALAGADVVAAEDTRRVRTLARALDVRITGRVVSLFDQVEAARVPALVDEVKAGATVLVVSDAGMPVISDPGYRLVVACVDAGLQVRCLPGPSAVTTALVVSGLPSERFCFEGFAPRKSSARRTWLGALAEERRTIVFFESPRRLAACLRDAVEQLGGARAAAVCRELTKVHEEVVRGSLDELAAWAADGVLGEITVVVAGAIPRADLPSLVPQVEELVAGGARVKDACGEVAAAHPGVRSRQLYDAVLRSRRQ
;
A
#
# COMPACT_ATOMS: atom_id res chain seq x y z
N MET A 1 -9.89 -31.42 -23.86
CA MET A 1 -9.23 -30.23 -24.46
C MET A 1 -8.38 -29.60 -23.37
N THR A 2 -7.09 -29.40 -23.62
CA THR A 2 -6.23 -28.70 -22.64
C THR A 2 -6.44 -27.22 -22.87
N TYR A 3 -7.15 -26.54 -22.01
CA TYR A 3 -7.28 -25.08 -22.04
C TYR A 3 -5.90 -24.45 -21.78
N GLY A 4 -5.71 -23.29 -22.36
CA GLY A 4 -4.57 -22.42 -22.02
C GLY A 4 -4.67 -21.87 -20.61
N ARG A 5 -3.87 -20.86 -20.30
CA ARG A 5 -3.81 -20.26 -18.97
C ARG A 5 -3.54 -18.77 -19.03
N LEU A 6 -4.08 -18.04 -18.07
CA LEU A 6 -3.69 -16.68 -17.76
C LEU A 6 -2.60 -16.70 -16.69
N LEU A 7 -1.48 -16.03 -16.95
CA LEU A 7 -0.39 -15.81 -16.01
C LEU A 7 -0.34 -14.32 -15.64
N LEU A 8 -0.26 -14.03 -14.35
CA LEU A 8 -0.03 -12.68 -13.83
C LEU A 8 1.41 -12.62 -13.34
N GLY A 9 2.30 -11.92 -14.04
CA GLY A 9 3.73 -11.90 -13.77
C GLY A 9 4.15 -10.60 -13.06
N ALA A 10 4.71 -10.71 -11.83
CA ALA A 10 5.30 -9.58 -11.15
C ALA A 10 6.61 -9.16 -11.83
N THR A 11 6.71 -7.90 -12.22
CA THR A 11 7.93 -7.31 -12.79
C THR A 11 8.79 -6.64 -11.73
N PRO A 12 10.11 -6.48 -11.95
CA PRO A 12 10.98 -5.70 -11.09
C PRO A 12 10.49 -4.26 -10.90
N LEU A 13 10.70 -3.70 -9.71
CA LEU A 13 10.40 -2.29 -9.42
C LEU A 13 11.42 -1.35 -10.08
N GLY A 14 12.70 -1.75 -10.06
CA GLY A 14 13.77 -0.96 -10.63
C GLY A 14 15.00 -1.79 -10.99
N GLN A 15 15.30 -2.83 -10.20
CA GLN A 15 16.46 -3.68 -10.41
C GLN A 15 16.08 -4.94 -11.20
N PRO A 16 16.55 -5.10 -12.47
CA PRO A 16 16.17 -6.24 -13.31
C PRO A 16 16.45 -7.61 -12.68
N SER A 17 17.50 -7.75 -11.87
CA SER A 17 17.83 -9.01 -11.17
C SER A 17 16.79 -9.47 -10.14
N ASP A 18 15.82 -8.63 -9.78
CA ASP A 18 14.69 -9.01 -8.93
C ASP A 18 13.61 -9.80 -9.69
N ALA A 19 13.78 -9.97 -11.01
CA ALA A 19 12.90 -10.82 -11.81
C ALA A 19 12.99 -12.28 -11.38
N SER A 20 11.83 -12.89 -11.09
CA SER A 20 11.81 -14.32 -10.78
C SER A 20 12.17 -15.17 -12.01
N PRO A 21 12.84 -16.33 -11.84
CA PRO A 21 13.09 -17.26 -12.96
C PRO A 21 11.81 -17.62 -13.70
N ARG A 22 10.69 -17.78 -13.00
CA ARG A 22 9.38 -18.07 -13.60
C ARG A 22 8.83 -16.94 -14.46
N LEU A 23 9.13 -15.67 -14.15
CA LEU A 23 8.79 -14.54 -15.02
C LEU A 23 9.64 -14.57 -16.29
N ILE A 24 10.94 -14.86 -16.16
CA ILE A 24 11.87 -14.99 -17.27
C ILE A 24 11.38 -16.06 -18.25
N ASP A 25 11.07 -17.26 -17.75
CA ASP A 25 10.53 -18.36 -18.55
C ASP A 25 9.20 -17.98 -19.22
N ALA A 26 8.32 -17.28 -18.50
CA ALA A 26 7.03 -16.87 -19.04
C ALA A 26 7.15 -15.79 -20.11
N LEU A 27 8.09 -14.85 -20.00
CA LEU A 27 8.39 -13.86 -21.04
C LEU A 27 8.91 -14.52 -22.32
N ALA A 28 9.71 -15.58 -22.19
CA ALA A 28 10.22 -16.34 -23.34
C ALA A 28 9.17 -17.22 -24.02
N GLY A 29 8.28 -17.85 -23.24
CA GLY A 29 7.43 -18.94 -23.70
C GLY A 29 5.93 -18.63 -23.78
N ALA A 30 5.44 -17.46 -23.37
CA ALA A 30 4.03 -17.11 -23.52
C ALA A 30 3.67 -16.84 -25.00
N ASP A 31 2.46 -17.27 -25.41
CA ASP A 31 1.94 -17.00 -26.76
C ASP A 31 1.55 -15.54 -26.93
N VAL A 32 1.05 -14.94 -25.84
CA VAL A 32 0.71 -13.51 -25.79
C VAL A 32 1.25 -12.89 -24.52
N VAL A 33 1.94 -11.75 -24.66
CA VAL A 33 2.36 -10.90 -23.55
C VAL A 33 1.53 -9.62 -23.58
N ALA A 34 0.58 -9.50 -22.64
CA ALA A 34 -0.25 -8.31 -22.45
C ALA A 34 0.43 -7.40 -21.43
N ALA A 35 0.96 -6.28 -21.88
CA ALA A 35 1.75 -5.35 -21.08
C ALA A 35 1.07 -3.99 -20.99
N GLU A 36 1.19 -3.30 -19.85
CA GLU A 36 0.71 -1.94 -19.68
C GLU A 36 1.41 -1.00 -20.67
N ASP A 37 2.74 -0.94 -20.68
CA ASP A 37 3.55 -0.33 -21.73
C ASP A 37 4.42 -1.39 -22.46
N THR A 38 4.10 -1.62 -23.73
CA THR A 38 4.81 -2.60 -24.56
C THR A 38 6.30 -2.26 -24.78
N ARG A 39 6.70 -0.99 -24.61
CA ARG A 39 8.09 -0.56 -24.72
C ARG A 39 8.86 -0.95 -23.45
N ARG A 40 8.24 -0.78 -22.28
CA ARG A 40 8.85 -1.14 -20.99
C ARG A 40 9.09 -2.64 -20.88
N VAL A 41 8.12 -3.47 -21.24
CA VAL A 41 8.32 -4.92 -21.19
C VAL A 41 9.42 -5.38 -22.15
N ARG A 42 9.54 -4.77 -23.34
CA ARG A 42 10.64 -5.08 -24.25
C ARG A 42 12.01 -4.62 -23.73
N THR A 43 12.05 -3.50 -22.99
CA THR A 43 13.27 -3.02 -22.34
C THR A 43 13.66 -3.95 -21.20
N LEU A 44 12.70 -4.39 -20.38
CA LEU A 44 12.94 -5.40 -19.34
C LEU A 44 13.46 -6.71 -19.94
N ALA A 45 12.81 -7.22 -20.97
CA ALA A 45 13.23 -8.46 -21.62
C ALA A 45 14.69 -8.38 -22.12
N ARG A 46 15.11 -7.24 -22.71
CA ARG A 46 16.50 -7.02 -23.10
C ARG A 46 17.45 -7.00 -21.90
N ALA A 47 17.06 -6.33 -20.80
CA ALA A 47 17.87 -6.28 -19.59
C ALA A 47 18.04 -7.66 -18.92
N LEU A 48 17.10 -8.57 -19.15
CA LEU A 48 17.12 -9.95 -18.66
C LEU A 48 17.72 -10.94 -19.66
N ASP A 49 18.19 -10.46 -20.82
CA ASP A 49 18.66 -11.29 -21.94
C ASP A 49 17.61 -12.32 -22.42
N VAL A 50 16.33 -11.90 -22.42
CA VAL A 50 15.20 -12.74 -22.84
C VAL A 50 14.63 -12.27 -24.17
N ARG A 51 14.43 -13.22 -25.11
CA ARG A 51 13.69 -12.97 -26.33
C ARG A 51 12.21 -13.33 -26.14
N ILE A 52 11.32 -12.35 -26.19
CA ILE A 52 9.88 -12.59 -26.24
C ILE A 52 9.55 -13.15 -27.62
N THR A 53 9.05 -14.40 -27.68
CA THR A 53 8.68 -15.07 -28.93
C THR A 53 7.22 -14.85 -29.30
N GLY A 54 6.37 -14.64 -28.30
CA GLY A 54 4.94 -14.41 -28.47
C GLY A 54 4.58 -13.00 -28.91
N ARG A 55 3.32 -12.80 -29.18
CA ARG A 55 2.75 -11.50 -29.57
C ARG A 55 2.65 -10.57 -28.37
N VAL A 56 3.24 -9.38 -28.47
CA VAL A 56 3.13 -8.35 -27.42
C VAL A 56 1.99 -7.41 -27.74
N VAL A 57 1.05 -7.24 -26.81
CA VAL A 57 -0.11 -6.35 -26.93
C VAL A 57 -0.18 -5.39 -25.76
N SER A 58 -0.70 -4.18 -25.97
CA SER A 58 -0.93 -3.24 -24.87
C SER A 58 -2.20 -3.59 -24.12
N LEU A 59 -2.12 -3.53 -22.78
CA LEU A 59 -3.24 -3.70 -21.85
C LEU A 59 -3.15 -2.61 -20.78
N PHE A 60 -3.77 -1.46 -21.02
CA PHE A 60 -3.87 -0.34 -20.07
C PHE A 60 -5.34 0.04 -19.87
N ASP A 61 -5.67 0.78 -18.81
CA ASP A 61 -7.04 1.02 -18.35
C ASP A 61 -8.05 1.36 -19.46
N GLN A 62 -7.68 2.27 -20.39
CA GLN A 62 -8.59 2.73 -21.42
C GLN A 62 -8.91 1.68 -22.49
N VAL A 63 -8.04 0.68 -22.69
CA VAL A 63 -8.22 -0.36 -23.70
C VAL A 63 -8.56 -1.73 -23.10
N GLU A 64 -8.42 -1.91 -21.80
CA GLU A 64 -8.62 -3.18 -21.13
C GLU A 64 -9.99 -3.80 -21.49
N ALA A 65 -11.07 -3.04 -21.30
CA ALA A 65 -12.42 -3.54 -21.56
C ALA A 65 -12.62 -4.06 -23.00
N ALA A 66 -12.01 -3.38 -23.98
CA ALA A 66 -12.09 -3.79 -25.39
C ALA A 66 -11.20 -5.00 -25.73
N ARG A 67 -10.13 -5.21 -24.95
CA ARG A 67 -9.17 -6.31 -25.16
C ARG A 67 -9.55 -7.61 -24.51
N VAL A 68 -10.28 -7.56 -23.39
CA VAL A 68 -10.62 -8.74 -22.58
C VAL A 68 -11.27 -9.86 -23.40
N PRO A 69 -12.29 -9.65 -24.26
CA PRO A 69 -12.92 -10.75 -25.00
C PRO A 69 -11.92 -11.55 -25.86
N ALA A 70 -11.09 -10.83 -26.61
CA ALA A 70 -10.11 -11.47 -27.50
C ALA A 70 -9.05 -12.27 -26.72
N LEU A 71 -8.56 -11.73 -25.58
CA LEU A 71 -7.59 -12.44 -24.76
C LEU A 71 -8.20 -13.67 -24.06
N VAL A 72 -9.45 -13.60 -23.62
CA VAL A 72 -10.17 -14.76 -23.07
C VAL A 72 -10.32 -15.85 -24.13
N ASP A 73 -10.66 -15.48 -25.37
CA ASP A 73 -10.81 -16.46 -26.47
C ASP A 73 -9.46 -17.13 -26.82
N GLU A 74 -8.36 -16.41 -26.75
CA GLU A 74 -7.04 -17.00 -26.90
C GLU A 74 -6.72 -18.03 -25.80
N VAL A 75 -7.03 -17.71 -24.53
CA VAL A 75 -6.86 -18.69 -23.44
C VAL A 75 -7.76 -19.92 -23.65
N LYS A 76 -9.01 -19.74 -24.09
CA LYS A 76 -9.91 -20.86 -24.44
C LYS A 76 -9.34 -21.71 -25.56
N ALA A 77 -8.67 -21.10 -26.54
CA ALA A 77 -8.03 -21.80 -27.67
C ALA A 77 -6.74 -22.55 -27.29
N GLY A 78 -6.31 -22.47 -26.02
CA GLY A 78 -5.12 -23.18 -25.53
C GLY A 78 -3.87 -22.32 -25.34
N ALA A 79 -3.95 -21.01 -25.61
CA ALA A 79 -2.81 -20.11 -25.48
C ALA A 79 -2.47 -19.79 -24.02
N THR A 80 -1.18 -19.60 -23.75
CA THR A 80 -0.68 -18.97 -22.52
C THR A 80 -0.63 -17.46 -22.69
N VAL A 81 -1.46 -16.74 -21.96
CA VAL A 81 -1.47 -15.27 -21.92
C VAL A 81 -0.76 -14.81 -20.65
N LEU A 82 0.32 -14.03 -20.80
CA LEU A 82 1.05 -13.42 -19.69
C LEU A 82 0.65 -11.95 -19.58
N VAL A 83 0.16 -11.52 -18.41
CA VAL A 83 -0.07 -10.11 -18.07
C VAL A 83 1.07 -9.60 -17.20
N VAL A 84 1.61 -8.45 -17.55
CA VAL A 84 2.64 -7.74 -16.78
C VAL A 84 2.30 -6.26 -16.68
N SER A 85 2.58 -5.64 -15.53
CA SER A 85 2.55 -4.19 -15.34
C SER A 85 3.92 -3.57 -15.64
N ASP A 86 4.00 -2.27 -15.58
CA ASP A 86 5.25 -1.52 -15.77
C ASP A 86 6.25 -1.78 -14.65
N ALA A 87 5.77 -2.01 -13.41
CA ALA A 87 6.57 -2.35 -12.23
C ALA A 87 5.72 -3.04 -11.16
N GLY A 88 6.22 -4.10 -10.57
CA GLY A 88 5.57 -4.82 -9.47
C GLY A 88 4.49 -5.81 -9.92
N MET A 89 3.50 -6.02 -9.06
CA MET A 89 2.40 -6.96 -9.29
C MET A 89 1.33 -6.34 -10.18
N PRO A 90 1.00 -6.95 -11.34
CA PRO A 90 -0.14 -6.52 -12.15
C PRO A 90 -1.44 -6.59 -11.34
N VAL A 91 -2.45 -5.82 -11.74
CA VAL A 91 -3.77 -5.70 -11.07
C VAL A 91 -3.74 -4.82 -9.80
N ILE A 92 -2.60 -4.69 -9.13
CA ILE A 92 -2.48 -3.87 -7.90
C ILE A 92 -2.23 -2.40 -8.28
N SER A 93 -3.29 -1.63 -8.42
CA SER A 93 -3.31 -0.27 -8.99
C SER A 93 -2.94 -0.19 -10.49
N ASP A 94 -2.94 -1.33 -11.15
CA ASP A 94 -2.57 -1.54 -12.54
C ASP A 94 -3.69 -2.27 -13.29
N PRO A 95 -3.70 -2.27 -14.65
CA PRO A 95 -4.68 -2.98 -15.44
C PRO A 95 -4.58 -4.51 -15.28
N GLY A 96 -5.65 -5.21 -15.66
CA GLY A 96 -5.71 -6.68 -15.67
C GLY A 96 -6.86 -7.28 -14.83
N TYR A 97 -7.46 -6.51 -13.92
CA TYR A 97 -8.54 -6.99 -13.06
C TYR A 97 -9.72 -7.57 -13.85
N ARG A 98 -10.17 -6.86 -14.89
CA ARG A 98 -11.31 -7.31 -15.73
C ARG A 98 -10.98 -8.59 -16.48
N LEU A 99 -9.73 -8.76 -16.93
CA LEU A 99 -9.28 -9.97 -17.60
C LEU A 99 -9.25 -11.16 -16.63
N VAL A 100 -8.77 -10.94 -15.40
CA VAL A 100 -8.79 -11.97 -14.34
C VAL A 100 -10.22 -12.42 -14.08
N VAL A 101 -11.15 -11.48 -13.84
CA VAL A 101 -12.57 -11.79 -13.61
C VAL A 101 -13.16 -12.59 -14.77
N ALA A 102 -12.96 -12.12 -16.00
CA ALA A 102 -13.51 -12.79 -17.19
C ALA A 102 -12.95 -14.21 -17.39
N CYS A 103 -11.67 -14.45 -17.07
CA CYS A 103 -11.08 -15.79 -17.11
C CYS A 103 -11.65 -16.69 -16.00
N VAL A 104 -11.82 -16.18 -14.79
CA VAL A 104 -12.42 -16.92 -13.66
C VAL A 104 -13.86 -17.30 -13.99
N ASP A 105 -14.68 -16.37 -14.47
CA ASP A 105 -16.08 -16.60 -14.86
C ASP A 105 -16.21 -17.63 -16.00
N ALA A 106 -15.20 -17.69 -16.88
CA ALA A 106 -15.13 -18.68 -17.95
C ALA A 106 -14.54 -20.04 -17.52
N GLY A 107 -14.21 -20.23 -16.23
CA GLY A 107 -13.62 -21.46 -15.71
C GLY A 107 -12.19 -21.74 -16.21
N LEU A 108 -11.48 -20.70 -16.67
CA LEU A 108 -10.12 -20.81 -17.18
C LEU A 108 -9.09 -20.75 -16.07
N GLN A 109 -7.93 -21.37 -16.29
CA GLN A 109 -6.86 -21.37 -15.31
C GLN A 109 -6.19 -20.01 -15.21
N VAL A 110 -6.21 -19.42 -14.00
CA VAL A 110 -5.48 -18.20 -13.65
C VAL A 110 -4.37 -18.55 -12.65
N ARG A 111 -3.14 -18.13 -12.93
CA ARG A 111 -1.99 -18.36 -12.06
C ARG A 111 -1.18 -17.08 -11.85
N CYS A 112 -0.61 -16.94 -10.66
CA CYS A 112 0.32 -15.88 -10.33
C CYS A 112 1.76 -16.38 -10.40
N LEU A 113 2.64 -15.55 -10.95
CA LEU A 113 4.09 -15.64 -10.83
C LEU A 113 4.51 -14.57 -9.81
N PRO A 114 4.63 -14.94 -8.51
CA PRO A 114 4.90 -13.97 -7.46
C PRO A 114 6.29 -13.33 -7.63
N GLY A 115 6.41 -12.11 -7.15
CA GLY A 115 7.66 -11.36 -7.22
C GLY A 115 7.53 -9.99 -6.55
N PRO A 116 8.31 -8.98 -6.97
CA PRO A 116 8.35 -7.67 -6.35
C PRO A 116 6.99 -6.99 -6.25
N SER A 117 6.80 -6.23 -5.16
CA SER A 117 5.63 -5.38 -4.94
C SER A 117 6.03 -4.15 -4.13
N ALA A 118 5.77 -2.95 -4.66
CA ALA A 118 6.09 -1.70 -3.97
C ALA A 118 5.37 -1.58 -2.62
N VAL A 119 4.17 -2.13 -2.49
CA VAL A 119 3.37 -2.13 -1.26
C VAL A 119 4.10 -2.85 -0.13
N THR A 120 4.46 -4.11 -0.34
CA THR A 120 5.13 -4.92 0.68
C THR A 120 6.58 -4.51 0.87
N THR A 121 7.29 -4.10 -0.17
CA THR A 121 8.66 -3.59 -0.07
C THR A 121 8.71 -2.33 0.79
N ALA A 122 7.83 -1.34 0.53
CA ALA A 122 7.75 -0.14 1.35
C ALA A 122 7.39 -0.46 2.81
N LEU A 123 6.43 -1.36 3.04
CA LEU A 123 6.02 -1.77 4.38
C LEU A 123 7.19 -2.37 5.17
N VAL A 124 7.96 -3.27 4.56
CA VAL A 124 9.11 -3.93 5.20
C VAL A 124 10.21 -2.94 5.57
N VAL A 125 10.51 -1.96 4.69
CA VAL A 125 11.56 -0.97 4.96
C VAL A 125 11.09 0.24 5.76
N SER A 126 9.77 0.40 5.99
CA SER A 126 9.21 1.56 6.70
C SER A 126 9.61 1.62 8.19
N GLY A 127 9.81 0.47 8.83
CA GLY A 127 9.99 0.34 10.27
C GLY A 127 8.69 0.49 11.06
N LEU A 128 7.52 0.49 10.39
CA LEU A 128 6.20 0.54 11.02
C LEU A 128 5.61 -0.87 11.19
N PRO A 129 4.63 -1.07 12.09
CA PRO A 129 4.01 -2.37 12.31
C PRO A 129 3.44 -2.96 11.02
N SER A 130 3.82 -4.20 10.70
CA SER A 130 3.48 -4.87 9.44
C SER A 130 2.47 -6.02 9.58
N GLU A 131 2.11 -6.41 10.81
CA GLU A 131 1.19 -7.54 11.05
C GLU A 131 -0.20 -7.33 10.45
N ARG A 132 -0.68 -6.08 10.50
CA ARG A 132 -1.96 -5.69 9.93
C ARG A 132 -1.80 -4.36 9.20
N PHE A 133 -2.05 -4.36 7.91
CA PHE A 133 -2.00 -3.15 7.09
C PHE A 133 -3.19 -3.10 6.10
N CYS A 134 -3.45 -1.93 5.58
CA CYS A 134 -4.36 -1.72 4.46
C CYS A 134 -3.62 -0.99 3.33
N PHE A 135 -3.94 -1.35 2.10
CA PHE A 135 -3.45 -0.67 0.91
C PHE A 135 -4.61 0.11 0.28
N GLU A 136 -4.42 1.39 0.07
CA GLU A 136 -5.45 2.34 -0.34
C GLU A 136 -5.31 2.81 -1.80
N GLY A 137 -4.39 2.21 -2.57
CA GLY A 137 -4.14 2.62 -3.95
C GLY A 137 -3.49 4.00 -4.05
N PHE A 138 -3.83 4.78 -5.07
CA PHE A 138 -3.36 6.15 -5.24
C PHE A 138 -4.23 7.16 -4.49
N ALA A 139 -3.57 8.08 -3.76
CA ALA A 139 -4.26 9.18 -3.11
C ALA A 139 -5.06 10.04 -4.11
N PRO A 140 -6.29 10.48 -3.78
CA PRO A 140 -7.13 11.29 -4.67
C PRO A 140 -6.44 12.56 -5.16
N ARG A 141 -6.61 12.87 -6.45
CA ARG A 141 -5.94 14.02 -7.09
C ARG A 141 -6.42 15.36 -6.53
N LYS A 142 -7.74 15.53 -6.31
CA LYS A 142 -8.34 16.76 -5.80
C LYS A 142 -8.15 16.84 -4.30
N SER A 143 -7.67 17.98 -3.78
CA SER A 143 -7.40 18.18 -2.33
C SER A 143 -8.64 17.94 -1.47
N SER A 144 -9.83 18.39 -1.89
CA SER A 144 -11.07 18.14 -1.12
C SER A 144 -11.38 16.65 -1.00
N ALA A 145 -11.30 15.89 -2.10
CA ALA A 145 -11.52 14.44 -2.10
C ALA A 145 -10.43 13.72 -1.29
N ARG A 146 -9.17 14.17 -1.37
CA ARG A 146 -8.04 13.61 -0.61
C ARG A 146 -8.22 13.85 0.89
N ARG A 147 -8.65 15.03 1.33
CA ARG A 147 -8.96 15.29 2.74
C ARG A 147 -10.11 14.44 3.25
N THR A 148 -11.18 14.27 2.48
CA THR A 148 -12.27 13.37 2.85
C THR A 148 -11.80 11.93 2.99
N TRP A 149 -10.99 11.45 2.04
CA TRP A 149 -10.41 10.11 2.05
C TRP A 149 -9.47 9.92 3.26
N LEU A 150 -8.55 10.86 3.53
CA LEU A 150 -7.68 10.83 4.70
C LEU A 150 -8.49 10.89 6.01
N GLY A 151 -9.54 11.73 6.06
CA GLY A 151 -10.43 11.81 7.22
C GLY A 151 -11.12 10.49 7.53
N ALA A 152 -11.50 9.70 6.52
CA ALA A 152 -12.04 8.36 6.72
C ALA A 152 -11.01 7.37 7.30
N LEU A 153 -9.71 7.64 7.11
CA LEU A 153 -8.60 6.84 7.64
C LEU A 153 -8.09 7.35 9.01
N ALA A 154 -8.68 8.41 9.57
CA ALA A 154 -8.19 9.02 10.81
C ALA A 154 -8.14 8.03 11.98
N GLU A 155 -9.13 7.15 12.09
CA GLU A 155 -9.26 6.14 13.16
C GLU A 155 -8.80 4.74 12.70
N GLU A 156 -8.21 4.60 11.47
CA GLU A 156 -7.69 3.32 10.99
C GLU A 156 -6.52 2.87 11.86
N ARG A 157 -6.63 1.67 12.45
CA ARG A 157 -5.65 1.11 13.38
C ARG A 157 -4.55 0.30 12.70
N ARG A 158 -4.79 -0.16 11.48
CA ARG A 158 -3.79 -0.86 10.67
C ARG A 158 -2.80 0.16 10.11
N THR A 159 -1.60 -0.29 9.81
CA THR A 159 -0.66 0.50 9.02
C THR A 159 -1.26 0.75 7.62
N ILE A 160 -1.25 2.00 7.18
CA ILE A 160 -1.83 2.44 5.92
C ILE A 160 -0.70 2.55 4.90
N VAL A 161 -0.88 1.96 3.72
CA VAL A 161 0.05 2.08 2.60
C VAL A 161 -0.70 2.67 1.41
N PHE A 162 -0.12 3.68 0.75
CA PHE A 162 -0.72 4.25 -0.46
C PHE A 162 0.35 4.80 -1.41
N PHE A 163 0.00 4.92 -2.68
CA PHE A 163 0.84 5.52 -3.72
C PHE A 163 0.55 7.00 -3.89
N GLU A 164 1.58 7.77 -4.22
CA GLU A 164 1.44 9.15 -4.59
C GLU A 164 2.46 9.55 -5.67
N SER A 165 2.14 10.55 -6.47
CA SER A 165 3.09 11.12 -7.40
C SER A 165 4.03 12.12 -6.71
N PRO A 166 5.29 12.22 -7.13
CA PRO A 166 6.26 13.12 -6.50
C PRO A 166 5.78 14.58 -6.51
N ARG A 167 5.13 15.03 -7.62
CA ARG A 167 4.61 16.39 -7.75
C ARG A 167 3.50 16.75 -6.76
N ARG A 168 2.79 15.75 -6.22
CA ARG A 168 1.67 15.95 -5.29
C ARG A 168 2.01 15.63 -3.86
N LEU A 169 3.17 14.99 -3.60
CA LEU A 169 3.54 14.47 -2.29
C LEU A 169 3.48 15.54 -1.20
N ALA A 170 4.10 16.70 -1.41
CA ALA A 170 4.10 17.78 -0.43
C ALA A 170 2.69 18.25 -0.04
N ALA A 171 1.78 18.37 -1.03
CA ALA A 171 0.39 18.72 -0.77
C ALA A 171 -0.37 17.58 -0.07
N CYS A 172 -0.07 16.32 -0.44
CA CYS A 172 -0.68 15.16 0.18
C CYS A 172 -0.27 15.03 1.66
N LEU A 173 0.99 15.21 1.98
CA LEU A 173 1.48 15.17 3.37
C LEU A 173 0.90 16.30 4.22
N ARG A 174 0.74 17.52 3.69
CA ARG A 174 0.04 18.61 4.40
C ARG A 174 -1.41 18.24 4.71
N ASP A 175 -2.16 17.71 3.72
CA ASP A 175 -3.52 17.24 3.98
C ASP A 175 -3.54 16.09 5.00
N ALA A 176 -2.53 15.21 5.00
CA ALA A 176 -2.39 14.13 5.97
C ALA A 176 -2.13 14.66 7.40
N VAL A 177 -1.28 15.69 7.56
CA VAL A 177 -1.07 16.39 8.85
C VAL A 177 -2.39 16.89 9.41
N GLU A 178 -3.21 17.56 8.56
CA GLU A 178 -4.50 18.12 8.98
C GLU A 178 -5.52 17.03 9.42
N GLN A 179 -5.56 15.91 8.70
CA GLN A 179 -6.60 14.90 8.89
C GLN A 179 -6.20 13.77 9.85
N LEU A 180 -4.92 13.40 9.87
CA LEU A 180 -4.42 12.25 10.65
C LEU A 180 -3.67 12.69 11.91
N GLY A 181 -3.26 13.96 11.98
CA GLY A 181 -2.44 14.53 13.05
C GLY A 181 -0.95 14.50 12.75
N GLY A 182 -0.27 15.66 12.92
CA GLY A 182 1.11 15.86 12.52
C GLY A 182 2.13 14.96 13.22
N ALA A 183 1.86 14.56 14.46
CA ALA A 183 2.73 13.66 15.23
C ALA A 183 2.63 12.17 14.83
N ARG A 184 1.76 11.81 13.88
CA ARG A 184 1.58 10.42 13.45
C ARG A 184 2.81 9.94 12.70
N ALA A 185 3.38 8.82 13.12
CA ALA A 185 4.58 8.26 12.51
C ALA A 185 4.30 7.79 11.08
N ALA A 186 5.23 8.07 10.17
CA ALA A 186 5.11 7.67 8.78
C ALA A 186 6.49 7.45 8.13
N ALA A 187 6.49 6.88 6.94
CA ALA A 187 7.65 6.75 6.08
C ALA A 187 7.28 7.09 4.64
N VAL A 188 8.16 7.80 3.96
CA VAL A 188 8.10 8.00 2.51
C VAL A 188 9.20 7.17 1.88
N CYS A 189 8.81 6.18 1.07
CA CYS A 189 9.71 5.33 0.31
C CYS A 189 9.70 5.81 -1.13
N ARG A 190 10.86 6.19 -1.66
CA ARG A 190 10.99 6.61 -3.05
C ARG A 190 12.00 5.77 -3.81
N GLU A 191 11.76 5.57 -5.10
CA GLU A 191 12.65 4.89 -6.03
C GLU A 191 13.13 3.52 -5.49
N LEU A 192 12.23 2.76 -4.86
CA LEU A 192 12.53 1.44 -4.29
C LEU A 192 13.25 0.54 -5.30
N THR A 193 14.32 -0.10 -4.87
CA THR A 193 15.24 -0.97 -5.64
C THR A 193 16.03 -0.27 -6.75
N LYS A 194 15.90 1.04 -6.92
CA LYS A 194 16.64 1.83 -7.92
C LYS A 194 17.88 2.50 -7.32
N VAL A 195 18.72 3.08 -8.18
CA VAL A 195 19.98 3.76 -7.78
C VAL A 195 19.74 4.90 -6.76
N HIS A 196 18.57 5.53 -6.83
CA HIS A 196 18.20 6.64 -5.94
C HIS A 196 17.18 6.23 -4.88
N GLU A 197 17.21 4.96 -4.46
CA GLU A 197 16.37 4.49 -3.37
C GLU A 197 16.60 5.30 -2.10
N GLU A 198 15.52 5.77 -1.51
CA GLU A 198 15.56 6.48 -0.24
C GLU A 198 14.30 6.19 0.58
N VAL A 199 14.49 6.03 1.89
CA VAL A 199 13.40 5.86 2.85
C VAL A 199 13.54 6.89 3.95
N VAL A 200 12.66 7.90 3.92
CA VAL A 200 12.62 8.97 4.94
C VAL A 200 11.52 8.63 5.95
N ARG A 201 11.90 8.57 7.22
CA ARG A 201 11.03 8.22 8.33
C ARG A 201 10.90 9.39 9.30
N GLY A 202 9.73 9.57 9.87
CA GLY A 202 9.47 10.62 10.86
C GLY A 202 8.00 10.75 11.16
N SER A 203 7.63 11.85 11.78
CA SER A 203 6.24 12.30 11.91
C SER A 203 5.72 12.85 10.58
N LEU A 204 4.42 12.92 10.39
CA LEU A 204 3.83 13.56 9.22
C LEU A 204 4.26 15.02 9.08
N ASP A 205 4.45 15.76 10.21
CA ASP A 205 4.95 17.14 10.20
C ASP A 205 6.37 17.22 9.61
N GLU A 206 7.29 16.35 10.07
CA GLU A 206 8.67 16.30 9.57
C GLU A 206 8.72 15.92 8.10
N LEU A 207 7.92 14.94 7.68
CA LEU A 207 7.86 14.51 6.28
C LEU A 207 7.23 15.57 5.38
N ALA A 208 6.23 16.31 5.86
CA ALA A 208 5.63 17.43 5.13
C ALA A 208 6.62 18.57 4.92
N ALA A 209 7.46 18.87 5.93
CA ALA A 209 8.54 19.84 5.84
C ALA A 209 9.63 19.37 4.85
N TRP A 210 10.07 18.11 4.96
CA TRP A 210 11.06 17.52 4.05
C TRP A 210 10.61 17.55 2.58
N ALA A 211 9.33 17.25 2.31
CA ALA A 211 8.82 17.22 0.96
C ALA A 211 8.57 18.61 0.33
N ALA A 212 8.69 19.71 1.12
CA ALA A 212 8.34 21.06 0.67
C ALA A 212 9.21 21.54 -0.51
N ASP A 213 10.50 21.17 -0.55
CA ASP A 213 11.45 21.54 -1.59
C ASP A 213 11.29 20.70 -2.89
N GLY A 214 10.31 19.81 -2.90
CA GLY A 214 10.04 18.92 -4.03
C GLY A 214 10.81 17.62 -3.95
N VAL A 215 10.16 16.56 -4.44
CA VAL A 215 10.68 15.18 -4.45
C VAL A 215 10.55 14.63 -5.85
N LEU A 216 11.48 13.76 -6.27
CA LEU A 216 11.46 13.09 -7.57
C LEU A 216 11.31 11.57 -7.38
N GLY A 217 10.86 10.90 -8.44
CA GLY A 217 10.76 9.44 -8.50
C GLY A 217 9.39 8.88 -8.13
N GLU A 218 9.27 7.57 -8.07
CA GLU A 218 8.05 6.85 -7.69
C GLU A 218 7.96 6.78 -6.17
N ILE A 219 6.76 7.06 -5.62
CA ILE A 219 6.56 7.25 -4.19
C ILE A 219 5.54 6.25 -3.63
N THR A 220 5.93 5.57 -2.56
CA THR A 220 5.02 4.83 -1.69
C THR A 220 5.08 5.45 -0.29
N VAL A 221 3.93 5.81 0.27
CA VAL A 221 3.79 6.36 1.62
C VAL A 221 3.25 5.28 2.54
N VAL A 222 3.86 5.16 3.71
CA VAL A 222 3.44 4.25 4.77
C VAL A 222 3.16 5.08 6.01
N VAL A 223 1.96 4.97 6.59
CA VAL A 223 1.55 5.73 7.78
C VAL A 223 1.14 4.76 8.88
N ALA A 224 1.60 5.00 10.10
CA ALA A 224 1.21 4.18 11.24
C ALA A 224 -0.30 4.20 11.48
N GLY A 225 -0.85 3.12 11.97
CA GLY A 225 -2.23 3.05 12.42
C GLY A 225 -2.54 4.05 13.54
N ALA A 226 -3.82 4.40 13.69
CA ALA A 226 -4.26 5.22 14.80
C ALA A 226 -4.01 4.50 16.13
N ILE A 227 -3.42 5.20 17.08
CA ILE A 227 -3.42 4.74 18.46
C ILE A 227 -4.85 4.91 18.98
N PRO A 228 -5.50 3.87 19.50
CA PRO A 228 -6.82 4.01 20.09
C PRO A 228 -6.82 5.18 21.07
N ARG A 229 -7.69 6.17 20.85
CA ARG A 229 -7.98 7.11 21.92
C ARG A 229 -8.65 6.30 23.00
N ALA A 230 -7.96 6.14 24.13
CA ALA A 230 -8.61 5.55 25.28
C ALA A 230 -9.80 6.44 25.64
N ASP A 231 -10.95 5.82 25.75
CA ASP A 231 -12.12 6.47 26.33
C ASP A 231 -11.81 6.73 27.81
N LEU A 232 -11.24 7.93 28.10
CA LEU A 232 -10.85 8.29 29.46
C LEU A 232 -11.98 8.10 30.46
N PRO A 233 -13.25 8.45 30.16
CA PRO A 233 -14.40 8.13 31.01
C PRO A 233 -14.52 6.64 31.36
N SER A 234 -14.29 5.72 30.41
CA SER A 234 -14.38 4.27 30.67
C SER A 234 -13.26 3.72 31.57
N LEU A 235 -12.16 4.47 31.72
CA LEU A 235 -11.04 4.12 32.59
C LEU A 235 -11.18 4.68 34.01
N VAL A 236 -12.08 5.64 34.22
CA VAL A 236 -12.31 6.23 35.56
C VAL A 236 -12.68 5.17 36.61
N PRO A 237 -13.58 4.20 36.35
CA PRO A 237 -13.90 3.14 37.31
C PRO A 237 -12.68 2.33 37.77
N GLN A 238 -11.74 2.03 36.86
CA GLN A 238 -10.50 1.30 37.19
C GLN A 238 -9.59 2.10 38.14
N VAL A 239 -9.51 3.43 37.94
CA VAL A 239 -8.78 4.32 38.85
C VAL A 239 -9.45 4.36 40.19
N GLU A 240 -10.79 4.48 40.25
CA GLU A 240 -11.54 4.54 41.50
C GLU A 240 -11.45 3.25 42.30
N GLU A 241 -11.37 2.09 41.63
CA GLU A 241 -11.13 0.79 42.29
C GLU A 241 -9.76 0.75 42.98
N LEU A 242 -8.69 1.20 42.31
CA LEU A 242 -7.35 1.29 42.92
C LEU A 242 -7.33 2.30 44.09
N VAL A 243 -8.04 3.40 43.97
CA VAL A 243 -8.17 4.41 45.04
C VAL A 243 -8.95 3.85 46.23
N ALA A 244 -10.02 3.10 46.00
CA ALA A 244 -10.75 2.40 47.05
C ALA A 244 -9.89 1.36 47.78
N GLY A 245 -8.91 0.77 47.06
CA GLY A 245 -7.87 -0.11 47.61
C GLY A 245 -6.74 0.62 48.36
N GLY A 246 -6.81 1.96 48.50
CA GLY A 246 -5.86 2.77 49.26
C GLY A 246 -4.76 3.46 48.45
N ALA A 247 -4.76 3.34 47.10
CA ALA A 247 -3.81 4.05 46.24
C ALA A 247 -4.12 5.56 46.19
N ARG A 248 -3.10 6.41 46.06
CA ARG A 248 -3.31 7.82 45.76
C ARG A 248 -3.81 7.99 44.33
N VAL A 249 -4.76 8.91 44.12
CA VAL A 249 -5.36 9.17 42.78
C VAL A 249 -4.29 9.34 41.68
N LYS A 250 -3.21 10.07 41.97
CA LYS A 250 -2.11 10.29 41.03
C LYS A 250 -1.39 8.99 40.65
N ASP A 251 -1.15 8.11 41.62
CA ASP A 251 -0.44 6.86 41.43
C ASP A 251 -1.33 5.86 40.68
N ALA A 252 -2.60 5.74 41.07
CA ALA A 252 -3.62 4.96 40.38
C ALA A 252 -3.79 5.39 38.90
N CYS A 253 -3.84 6.72 38.62
CA CYS A 253 -3.84 7.22 37.23
C CYS A 253 -2.56 6.86 36.48
N GLY A 254 -1.41 6.81 37.15
CA GLY A 254 -0.14 6.37 36.57
C GLY A 254 -0.18 4.91 36.16
N GLU A 255 -0.66 4.04 37.05
CA GLU A 255 -0.78 2.60 36.85
C GLU A 255 -1.75 2.25 35.70
N VAL A 256 -2.98 2.81 35.76
CA VAL A 256 -3.96 2.60 34.69
C VAL A 256 -3.46 3.16 33.36
N ALA A 257 -2.81 4.32 33.34
CA ALA A 257 -2.26 4.88 32.12
C ALA A 257 -1.14 4.03 31.52
N ALA A 258 -0.29 3.40 32.35
CA ALA A 258 0.76 2.50 31.89
C ALA A 258 0.22 1.22 31.24
N ALA A 259 -0.96 0.74 31.70
CA ALA A 259 -1.63 -0.43 31.13
C ALA A 259 -2.40 -0.13 29.83
N HIS A 260 -2.62 1.17 29.49
CA HIS A 260 -3.44 1.58 28.34
C HIS A 260 -2.62 2.46 27.37
N PRO A 261 -2.08 1.89 26.26
CA PRO A 261 -1.33 2.65 25.27
C PRO A 261 -2.10 3.88 24.77
N GLY A 262 -1.44 5.04 24.72
CA GLY A 262 -2.05 6.31 24.29
C GLY A 262 -2.73 7.11 25.42
N VAL A 263 -2.83 6.60 26.64
CA VAL A 263 -3.31 7.32 27.81
C VAL A 263 -2.17 8.07 28.50
N ARG A 264 -2.34 9.39 28.70
CA ARG A 264 -1.44 10.16 29.56
C ARG A 264 -2.03 10.22 30.96
N SER A 265 -1.25 9.89 31.99
CA SER A 265 -1.67 9.91 33.40
C SER A 265 -2.33 11.22 33.77
N ARG A 266 -1.83 12.38 33.30
CA ARG A 266 -2.43 13.70 33.55
C ARG A 266 -3.82 13.83 32.95
N GLN A 267 -4.07 13.33 31.74
CA GLN A 267 -5.41 13.39 31.11
C GLN A 267 -6.41 12.53 31.86
N LEU A 268 -6.01 11.37 32.33
CA LEU A 268 -6.82 10.47 33.12
C LEU A 268 -7.13 11.10 34.51
N TYR A 269 -6.13 11.72 35.12
CA TYR A 269 -6.33 12.47 36.38
C TYR A 269 -7.37 13.57 36.23
N ASP A 270 -7.29 14.37 35.17
CA ASP A 270 -8.26 15.42 34.87
C ASP A 270 -9.67 14.85 34.60
N ALA A 271 -9.77 13.66 34.00
CA ALA A 271 -11.04 12.95 33.78
C ALA A 271 -11.67 12.48 35.11
N VAL A 272 -10.86 11.89 35.99
CA VAL A 272 -11.29 11.47 37.34
C VAL A 272 -11.80 12.67 38.14
N LEU A 273 -11.09 13.80 38.16
CA LEU A 273 -11.52 14.99 38.85
C LEU A 273 -12.83 15.57 38.28
N ARG A 274 -13.06 15.48 36.98
CA ARG A 274 -14.35 15.91 36.38
C ARG A 274 -15.47 14.97 36.77
N SER A 275 -15.27 13.67 36.77
CA SER A 275 -16.27 12.68 37.19
C SER A 275 -16.69 12.85 38.65
N ARG A 276 -15.74 13.17 39.55
CA ARG A 276 -16.03 13.41 40.98
C ARG A 276 -16.78 14.71 41.26
N ARG A 277 -16.87 15.64 40.31
CA ARG A 277 -17.59 16.91 40.44
C ARG A 277 -19.04 16.86 39.94
N GLN A 278 -19.38 15.80 39.22
CA GLN A 278 -20.75 15.52 38.77
C GLN A 278 -21.50 14.64 39.79
#